data_21f848b66ea8d6929abb974e8306dcb4
#
_entry.id   21f848b66ea8d6929abb974e8306dcb4
#
_cell.length_a   1.000
_cell.length_b   1.000
_cell.length_c   1.000
_cell.angle_alpha   90.00
_cell.angle_beta   90.00
_cell.angle_gamma   90.00
#
_symmetry.space_group_name_H-M   'P 1'
#
loop_
_entity.id
_entity.type
_entity.pdbx_description
1 polymer ?
#
loop_
_entity_poly.entity_id
_entity_poly.type
_entity_poly.pdbx_seq_one_letter_code
_entity_poly.pdbx_strand_id
1 'polypeptide(L)'
;MSLRRRKLDDERNESINVSPLIDVVFILLIFFIVSATFVSVPGVEIKRPEALTAESLKKNSVLFALSEKDEIFHAGKRVGLDEIPHLIEVASKNRPKPVVIQVDQWADAALMSKMVAKARGNAPSISIATRKSR
;
A
#
# COMPACT_ATOMS: atom_id res chain seq x y z
N MET A 1 -11.26 -29.48 -64.82
CA MET A 1 -11.50 -30.15 -63.53
C MET A 1 -10.46 -29.76 -62.51
N SER A 2 -9.20 -29.66 -62.85
CA SER A 2 -8.13 -29.23 -61.96
C SER A 2 -8.26 -27.77 -61.50
N LEU A 3 -8.84 -26.91 -62.30
CA LEU A 3 -9.05 -25.50 -61.97
C LEU A 3 -10.05 -25.30 -60.82
N ARG A 4 -11.04 -26.16 -60.71
CA ARG A 4 -12.04 -26.06 -59.63
C ARG A 4 -11.45 -26.44 -58.27
N ARG A 5 -10.54 -27.44 -58.25
CA ARG A 5 -9.81 -27.82 -57.03
C ARG A 5 -8.87 -26.73 -56.59
N ARG A 6 -8.18 -26.11 -57.53
CA ARG A 6 -7.27 -25.00 -57.23
C ARG A 6 -7.98 -23.82 -56.58
N LYS A 7 -9.15 -23.52 -57.11
CA LYS A 7 -9.95 -22.41 -56.60
C LYS A 7 -10.44 -22.69 -55.19
N LEU A 8 -10.81 -23.94 -54.89
CA LEU A 8 -11.24 -24.33 -53.56
C LEU A 8 -10.07 -24.34 -52.57
N ASP A 9 -8.88 -24.74 -53.00
CA ASP A 9 -7.69 -24.71 -52.17
C ASP A 9 -7.24 -23.26 -51.90
N ASP A 10 -7.36 -22.38 -52.89
CA ASP A 10 -7.07 -20.96 -52.71
C ASP A 10 -8.06 -20.31 -51.78
N GLU A 11 -9.32 -20.68 -51.89
CA GLU A 11 -10.36 -20.19 -50.97
C GLU A 11 -10.11 -20.67 -49.54
N ARG A 12 -9.62 -21.91 -49.38
CA ARG A 12 -9.23 -22.41 -48.05
C ARG A 12 -7.99 -21.71 -47.50
N ASN A 13 -7.06 -21.39 -48.38
CA ASN A 13 -5.83 -20.65 -48.00
C ASN A 13 -6.17 -19.18 -47.74
N GLU A 14 -7.17 -18.65 -48.42
CA GLU A 14 -7.69 -17.32 -48.17
C GLU A 14 -8.68 -17.29 -47.01
N SER A 15 -9.23 -18.45 -46.63
CA SER A 15 -9.99 -18.52 -45.40
C SER A 15 -9.04 -18.15 -44.27
N ILE A 16 -9.31 -17.04 -43.74
CA ILE A 16 -8.52 -16.29 -42.77
C ILE A 16 -8.07 -17.21 -41.64
N ASN A 17 -6.78 -17.37 -41.54
CA ASN A 17 -6.20 -18.00 -40.37
C ASN A 17 -6.38 -17.04 -39.21
N VAL A 18 -7.37 -17.28 -38.36
CA VAL A 18 -7.70 -16.42 -37.21
C VAL A 18 -6.80 -16.68 -36.02
N SER A 19 -5.90 -17.68 -36.12
CA SER A 19 -5.02 -18.02 -35.00
C SER A 19 -4.13 -16.85 -34.57
N PRO A 20 -3.49 -16.08 -35.47
CA PRO A 20 -2.73 -14.90 -35.05
C PRO A 20 -3.59 -13.82 -34.41
N LEU A 21 -4.82 -13.67 -34.88
CA LEU A 21 -5.75 -12.71 -34.30
C LEU A 21 -6.17 -13.10 -32.88
N ILE A 22 -6.45 -14.39 -32.68
CA ILE A 22 -6.79 -14.93 -31.36
C ILE A 22 -5.61 -14.74 -30.42
N ASP A 23 -4.39 -15.00 -30.86
CA ASP A 23 -3.18 -14.84 -30.06
C ASP A 23 -3.01 -13.40 -29.60
N VAL A 24 -3.14 -12.45 -30.52
CA VAL A 24 -3.08 -11.02 -30.18
C VAL A 24 -4.14 -10.64 -29.17
N VAL A 25 -5.35 -11.13 -29.34
CA VAL A 25 -6.47 -10.88 -28.41
C VAL A 25 -6.16 -11.48 -27.03
N PHE A 26 -5.61 -12.70 -26.98
CA PHE A 26 -5.20 -13.32 -25.73
C PHE A 26 -4.09 -12.55 -25.04
N ILE A 27 -3.10 -12.09 -25.76
CA ILE A 27 -2.02 -11.27 -25.21
C ILE A 27 -2.56 -9.97 -24.66
N LEU A 28 -3.46 -9.32 -25.37
CA LEU A 28 -4.11 -8.10 -24.89
C LEU A 28 -4.97 -8.37 -23.66
N LEU A 29 -5.69 -9.47 -23.63
CA LEU A 29 -6.51 -9.85 -22.50
C LEU A 29 -5.64 -10.09 -21.25
N ILE A 30 -4.57 -10.85 -21.41
CA ILE A 30 -3.61 -11.11 -20.33
C ILE A 30 -2.99 -9.80 -19.85
N PHE A 31 -2.61 -8.94 -20.77
CA PHE A 31 -2.06 -7.63 -20.45
C PHE A 31 -3.04 -6.79 -19.62
N PHE A 32 -4.29 -6.75 -20.02
CA PHE A 32 -5.32 -6.00 -19.26
C PHE A 32 -5.57 -6.61 -17.90
N ILE A 33 -5.60 -7.93 -17.79
CA ILE A 33 -5.81 -8.61 -16.50
C ILE A 33 -4.63 -8.31 -15.57
N VAL A 34 -3.40 -8.42 -16.05
CA VAL A 34 -2.21 -8.16 -15.26
C VAL A 34 -2.15 -6.68 -14.87
N SER A 35 -2.44 -5.78 -15.79
CA SER A 35 -2.47 -4.35 -15.50
C SER A 35 -3.55 -3.99 -14.47
N ALA A 36 -4.71 -4.61 -14.55
CA ALA A 36 -5.77 -4.43 -13.57
C ALA A 36 -5.36 -4.92 -12.17
N THR A 37 -4.52 -5.96 -12.12
CA THR A 37 -4.03 -6.49 -10.85
C THR A 37 -3.06 -5.53 -10.16
N PHE A 38 -2.35 -4.73 -10.94
CA PHE A 38 -1.45 -3.71 -10.40
C PHE A 38 -2.15 -2.45 -9.93
N VAL A 39 -3.39 -2.27 -10.30
CA VAL A 39 -4.21 -1.27 -9.67
C VAL A 39 -4.61 -1.83 -8.31
N SER A 40 -3.75 -1.63 -7.32
CA SER A 40 -4.19 -1.84 -5.96
C SER A 40 -5.30 -0.83 -5.71
N VAL A 41 -6.51 -1.31 -5.77
CA VAL A 41 -7.62 -0.55 -5.26
C VAL A 41 -7.39 -0.49 -3.75
N PRO A 42 -6.98 0.64 -3.20
CA PRO A 42 -7.04 0.76 -1.75
C PRO A 42 -8.48 0.53 -1.39
N GLY A 43 -8.73 -0.48 -0.60
CA GLY A 43 -10.08 -0.88 -0.20
C GLY A 43 -10.81 0.20 0.60
N VAL A 44 -10.15 1.29 0.85
CA VAL A 44 -10.73 2.49 1.44
C VAL A 44 -10.07 3.67 0.76
N GLU A 45 -10.87 4.42 0.03
CA GLU A 45 -10.45 5.72 -0.43
C GLU A 45 -10.23 6.58 0.82
N ILE A 46 -9.01 6.56 1.29
CA ILE A 46 -8.62 7.52 2.31
C ILE A 46 -8.59 8.86 1.60
N LYS A 47 -9.66 9.60 1.75
CA LYS A 47 -9.62 11.02 1.42
C LYS A 47 -8.53 11.62 2.31
N ARG A 48 -7.34 11.68 1.78
CA ARG A 48 -6.36 12.56 2.38
C ARG A 48 -6.86 13.97 2.13
N PRO A 49 -7.32 14.68 3.15
CA PRO A 49 -7.54 16.10 2.96
C PRO A 49 -6.18 16.66 2.54
N GLU A 50 -6.13 17.23 1.37
CA GLU A 50 -4.90 17.80 0.80
C GLU A 50 -4.28 18.88 1.70
N ALA A 51 -5.03 19.31 2.69
CA ALA A 51 -4.63 20.34 3.64
C ALA A 51 -3.95 19.82 4.90
N LEU A 52 -3.74 18.50 5.04
CA LEU A 52 -3.02 17.98 6.19
C LEU A 52 -1.51 18.11 5.96
N THR A 53 -1.01 19.29 6.25
CA THR A 53 0.44 19.49 6.35
C THR A 53 0.99 18.64 7.49
N ALA A 54 2.29 18.33 7.44
CA ALA A 54 2.94 17.59 8.51
C ALA A 54 2.71 18.23 9.89
N GLU A 55 2.54 19.54 9.93
CA GLU A 55 2.24 20.27 11.16
C GLU A 55 0.87 19.95 11.74
N SER A 56 -0.16 19.85 10.89
CA SER A 56 -1.49 19.53 11.38
C SER A 56 -1.60 18.09 11.86
N LEU A 57 -0.84 17.17 11.27
CA LEU A 57 -0.72 15.81 11.78
C LEU A 57 -0.06 15.79 13.15
N LYS A 58 0.97 16.59 13.36
CA LYS A 58 1.65 16.71 14.66
C LYS A 58 0.74 17.28 15.74
N LYS A 59 -0.12 18.21 15.39
CA LYS A 59 -1.05 18.83 16.35
C LYS A 59 -2.20 17.91 16.74
N ASN A 60 -2.69 17.11 15.80
CA ASN A 60 -3.91 16.33 15.96
C ASN A 60 -3.67 14.84 16.21
N SER A 61 -2.44 14.38 16.16
CA SER A 61 -2.10 12.99 16.38
C SER A 61 -0.78 12.85 17.12
N VAL A 62 -0.58 11.68 17.75
CA VAL A 62 0.67 11.34 18.38
C VAL A 62 1.50 10.56 17.37
N LEU A 63 2.65 11.08 17.01
CA LEU A 63 3.52 10.48 16.00
C LEU A 63 4.68 9.74 16.65
N PHE A 64 4.82 8.47 16.28
CA PHE A 64 5.99 7.67 16.58
C PHE A 64 6.66 7.24 15.29
N ALA A 65 7.96 7.11 15.32
CA ALA A 65 8.71 6.62 14.16
C ALA A 65 9.56 5.42 14.58
N LEU A 66 9.52 4.38 13.78
CA LEU A 66 10.37 3.21 13.95
C LEU A 66 11.38 3.19 12.82
N SER A 67 12.67 3.27 13.16
CA SER A 67 13.74 3.30 12.18
C SER A 67 14.16 1.91 11.73
N GLU A 68 14.96 1.85 10.67
CA GLU A 68 15.57 0.61 10.20
C GLU A 68 16.51 -0.05 11.21
N LYS A 69 16.99 0.73 12.15
CA LYS A 69 17.88 0.26 13.25
C LYS A 69 17.09 -0.14 14.49
N ASP A 70 15.77 -0.31 14.37
CA ASP A 70 14.89 -0.66 15.48
C ASP A 70 14.88 0.35 16.62
N GLU A 71 15.07 1.62 16.27
CA GLU A 71 15.00 2.73 17.20
C GLU A 71 13.65 3.43 17.08
N ILE A 72 13.06 3.74 18.23
CA ILE A 72 11.77 4.40 18.30
C ILE A 72 11.99 5.88 18.62
N PHE A 73 11.39 6.74 17.83
CA PHE A 73 11.49 8.19 18.00
C PHE A 73 10.11 8.82 18.22
N HIS A 74 10.09 9.80 19.07
CA HIS A 74 8.91 10.63 19.33
C HIS A 74 9.36 12.07 19.53
N ALA A 75 8.80 12.99 18.74
CA ALA A 75 9.14 14.42 18.78
C ALA A 75 10.65 14.67 18.63
N GLY A 76 11.32 13.89 17.80
CA GLY A 76 12.75 14.00 17.55
C GLY A 76 13.65 13.40 18.60
N LYS A 77 13.09 12.78 19.64
CA LYS A 77 13.84 12.14 20.70
C LYS A 77 13.67 10.63 20.66
N ARG A 78 14.76 9.91 20.96
CA ARG A 78 14.71 8.47 21.08
C ARG A 78 13.97 8.08 22.36
N VAL A 79 12.98 7.20 22.24
CA VAL A 79 12.19 6.73 23.37
C VAL A 79 12.20 5.21 23.46
N GLY A 80 11.95 4.69 24.65
CA GLY A 80 11.82 3.25 24.85
C GLY A 80 10.40 2.75 24.59
N LEU A 81 10.29 1.45 24.37
CA LEU A 81 9.01 0.79 24.15
C LEU A 81 8.05 1.00 25.31
N ASP A 82 8.56 0.95 26.54
CA ASP A 82 7.77 1.11 27.76
C ASP A 82 7.30 2.54 28.01
N GLU A 83 7.89 3.51 27.34
CA GLU A 83 7.51 4.92 27.45
C GLU A 83 6.31 5.27 26.57
N ILE A 84 5.98 4.43 25.60
CA ILE A 84 4.90 4.71 24.64
C ILE A 84 3.56 4.98 25.31
N PRO A 85 3.07 4.14 26.24
CA PRO A 85 1.78 4.41 26.89
C PRO A 85 1.75 5.74 27.64
N HIS A 86 2.82 6.07 28.33
CA HIS A 86 2.93 7.32 29.06
C HIS A 86 2.93 8.54 28.13
N LEU A 87 3.66 8.46 27.03
CA LEU A 87 3.73 9.56 26.06
C LEU A 87 2.37 9.79 25.39
N ILE A 88 1.64 8.74 25.11
CA ILE A 88 0.29 8.84 24.55
C ILE A 88 -0.65 9.47 25.58
N GLU A 89 -0.60 9.04 26.83
CA GLU A 89 -1.39 9.58 27.91
C GLU A 89 -1.17 11.08 28.10
N VAL A 90 0.09 11.50 28.13
CA VAL A 90 0.46 12.91 28.27
C VAL A 90 -0.04 13.72 27.08
N ALA A 91 0.14 13.22 25.86
CA ALA A 91 -0.29 13.92 24.65
C ALA A 91 -1.81 13.98 24.52
N SER A 92 -2.53 13.01 25.08
CA SER A 92 -3.99 12.91 25.01
C SER A 92 -4.70 13.53 26.21
N LYS A 93 -3.99 14.28 27.03
CA LYS A 93 -4.48 14.81 28.30
C LYS A 93 -5.71 15.72 28.13
N ASN A 94 -5.74 16.52 27.08
CA ASN A 94 -6.83 17.46 26.82
C ASN A 94 -7.95 16.83 26.00
N ARG A 95 -7.62 15.91 25.13
CA ARG A 95 -8.56 15.16 24.29
C ARG A 95 -7.88 13.92 23.72
N PRO A 96 -8.64 12.84 23.46
CA PRO A 96 -8.06 11.68 22.83
C PRO A 96 -7.48 12.03 21.46
N LYS A 97 -6.27 11.55 21.18
CA LYS A 97 -5.61 11.76 19.90
C LYS A 97 -5.31 10.40 19.26
N PRO A 98 -5.50 10.27 17.95
CA PRO A 98 -5.07 9.07 17.25
C PRO A 98 -3.55 8.96 17.25
N VAL A 99 -3.07 7.74 17.22
CA VAL A 99 -1.63 7.45 17.16
C VAL A 99 -1.27 7.04 15.74
N VAL A 100 -0.22 7.63 15.21
CA VAL A 100 0.33 7.26 13.91
C VAL A 100 1.75 6.77 14.10
N ILE A 101 2.02 5.55 13.68
CA ILE A 101 3.35 4.94 13.74
C ILE A 101 3.92 4.92 12.34
N GLN A 102 4.96 5.69 12.11
CA GLN A 102 5.70 5.67 10.85
C GLN A 102 6.77 4.59 10.93
N VAL A 103 6.65 3.57 10.10
CA VAL A 103 7.54 2.42 10.11
C VAL A 103 8.41 2.45 8.87
N ASP A 104 9.73 2.36 9.06
CA ASP A 104 10.64 2.19 7.94
C ASP A 104 10.43 0.80 7.32
N GLN A 105 10.56 0.71 5.99
CA GLN A 105 10.34 -0.55 5.28
C GLN A 105 11.26 -1.69 5.77
N TRP A 106 12.40 -1.36 6.34
CA TRP A 106 13.37 -2.33 6.83
C TRP A 106 13.32 -2.52 8.35
N ALA A 107 12.35 -1.92 9.00
CA ALA A 107 12.18 -2.05 10.45
C ALA A 107 11.65 -3.45 10.82
N ASP A 108 11.94 -3.87 12.04
CA ASP A 108 11.50 -5.16 12.56
C ASP A 108 9.98 -5.15 12.78
N ALA A 109 9.29 -6.07 12.12
CA ALA A 109 7.85 -6.22 12.25
C ALA A 109 7.42 -6.65 13.66
N ALA A 110 8.25 -7.43 14.35
CA ALA A 110 7.97 -7.85 15.72
C ALA A 110 7.97 -6.65 16.68
N LEU A 111 8.93 -5.74 16.52
CA LEU A 111 8.99 -4.53 17.31
C LEU A 111 7.82 -3.60 17.00
N MET A 112 7.43 -3.48 15.72
CA MET A 112 6.25 -2.75 15.33
C MET A 112 5.00 -3.29 16.01
N SER A 113 4.83 -4.60 16.06
CA SER A 113 3.72 -5.25 16.74
C SER A 113 3.70 -4.94 18.22
N LYS A 114 4.84 -4.91 18.86
CA LYS A 114 4.97 -4.52 20.28
C LYS A 114 4.58 -3.08 20.50
N MET A 115 4.97 -2.18 19.60
CA MET A 115 4.57 -0.77 19.66
C MET A 115 3.05 -0.62 19.55
N VAL A 116 2.43 -1.32 18.62
CA VAL A 116 0.98 -1.31 18.45
C VAL A 116 0.29 -1.83 19.71
N ALA A 117 0.78 -2.92 20.28
CA ALA A 117 0.22 -3.50 21.51
C ALA A 117 0.30 -2.53 22.68
N LYS A 118 1.44 -1.83 22.83
CA LYS A 118 1.61 -0.83 23.89
C LYS A 118 0.74 0.41 23.68
N ALA A 119 0.51 0.80 22.43
CA ALA A 119 -0.29 1.97 22.11
C ALA A 119 -1.80 1.69 22.20
N ARG A 120 -2.21 0.46 21.98
CA ARG A 120 -3.63 0.09 21.84
C ARG A 120 -4.46 0.39 23.08
N GLY A 121 -3.90 0.31 24.27
CA GLY A 121 -4.63 0.55 25.50
C GLY A 121 -4.95 2.01 25.75
N ASN A 122 -4.24 2.95 25.15
CA ASN A 122 -4.32 4.37 25.46
C ASN A 122 -4.73 5.24 24.28
N ALA A 123 -4.86 4.68 23.08
CA ALA A 123 -5.21 5.42 21.89
C ALA A 123 -6.57 5.01 21.34
N PRO A 124 -7.41 5.99 20.89
CA PRO A 124 -8.69 5.66 20.26
C PRO A 124 -8.54 4.97 18.92
N SER A 125 -7.47 5.26 18.19
CA SER A 125 -7.16 4.60 16.94
C SER A 125 -5.65 4.62 16.69
N ILE A 126 -5.17 3.60 16.00
CA ILE A 126 -3.76 3.47 15.65
C ILE A 126 -3.68 3.26 14.14
N SER A 127 -2.88 4.08 13.48
CA SER A 127 -2.60 3.98 12.06
C SER A 127 -1.12 3.71 11.85
N ILE A 128 -0.81 2.86 10.89
CA ILE A 128 0.56 2.55 10.53
C ILE A 128 0.84 3.13 9.15
N ALA A 129 1.86 3.97 9.08
CA ALA A 129 2.33 4.55 7.83
C ALA A 129 3.70 3.97 7.50
N THR A 130 3.85 3.44 6.31
CA THR A 130 5.13 2.90 5.87
C THR A 130 5.95 3.99 5.21
N ARG A 131 7.18 4.14 5.65
CA ARG A 131 8.11 5.08 5.05
C ARG A 131 9.15 4.29 4.27
N LYS A 132 9.34 4.68 3.03
CA LYS A 132 10.39 4.10 2.21
C LYS A 132 11.68 4.85 2.49
N SER A 133 12.68 4.14 3.01
CA SER A 133 14.01 4.70 3.14
C SER A 133 14.67 4.77 1.76
N ARG A 134 15.38 5.82 1.55
CA ARG A 134 16.14 5.99 0.31
C ARG A 134 17.40 5.13 0.30
#